data_3ec552e08aad2498f45e27f3fca1e00d
#
_entry.id   3ec552e08aad2498f45e27f3fca1e00d
#
_cell.length_a   1.000
_cell.length_b   1.000
_cell.length_c   1.000
_cell.angle_alpha   90.00
_cell.angle_beta   90.00
_cell.angle_gamma   90.00
#
_symmetry.space_group_name_H-M   'P 1'
#
loop_
_entity.id
_entity.type
_entity.pdbx_description
1 polymer ?
#
loop_
_entity_poly.entity_id
_entity_poly.type
_entity_poly.pdbx_seq_one_letter_code
_entity_poly.pdbx_strand_id
1 'polypeptide(L)'
;IQDQLESIEHFIVLTSEDSMPESSLKGLLCYESILAEQSNEIEWPEFDETTASGMCYTSGTTGDPKGVLYNHRATVLHAYAAGLPDVFGISAKDIILPIVPMFHVNSWGSIYVGPMVGSKIVLPGPKMGDGETLQQLIEAEHVTISMGVPTVWLNLLQYLEESGKTVPTLKRVVVGGAACPASIMTDMQEKHGV
;
A
#
# COMPACT_ATOMS: atom_id res chain seq x y z
N ILE A 1 4.51 -15.96 -23.54
CA ILE A 1 5.00 -14.64 -23.09
C ILE A 1 6.44 -14.74 -22.60
N GLN A 2 6.80 -15.80 -21.81
CA GLN A 2 8.17 -15.95 -21.27
C GLN A 2 9.24 -15.83 -22.35
N ASP A 3 9.04 -16.49 -23.51
CA ASP A 3 10.00 -16.49 -24.62
C ASP A 3 10.13 -15.10 -25.31
N GLN A 4 9.28 -14.14 -24.96
CA GLN A 4 9.31 -12.75 -25.46
C GLN A 4 9.95 -11.77 -24.46
N LEU A 5 10.30 -12.24 -23.26
CA LEU A 5 10.85 -11.45 -22.17
C LEU A 5 12.34 -11.74 -21.99
N GLU A 6 13.13 -11.43 -23.03
CA GLU A 6 14.56 -11.77 -23.10
C GLU A 6 15.42 -11.21 -21.95
N SER A 7 14.97 -10.12 -21.32
CA SER A 7 15.66 -9.47 -20.20
C SER A 7 15.26 -10.01 -18.82
N ILE A 8 14.27 -10.89 -18.76
CA ILE A 8 13.80 -11.46 -17.48
C ILE A 8 14.55 -12.78 -17.23
N GLU A 9 15.36 -12.79 -16.19
CA GLU A 9 16.17 -13.94 -15.80
C GLU A 9 15.41 -14.91 -14.88
N HIS A 10 14.57 -14.39 -14.00
CA HIS A 10 13.85 -15.17 -12.99
C HIS A 10 12.40 -14.76 -12.87
N PHE A 11 11.54 -15.74 -12.60
CA PHE A 11 10.15 -15.57 -12.21
C PHE A 11 10.00 -16.07 -10.78
N ILE A 12 9.59 -15.18 -9.86
CA ILE A 12 9.49 -15.47 -8.44
C ILE A 12 8.04 -15.30 -8.00
N VAL A 13 7.47 -16.32 -7.37
CA VAL A 13 6.14 -16.22 -6.74
C VAL A 13 6.33 -15.87 -5.27
N LEU A 14 5.65 -14.84 -4.83
CA LEU A 14 5.65 -14.38 -3.43
C LEU A 14 4.73 -15.28 -2.59
N THR A 15 5.21 -16.47 -2.27
CA THR A 15 4.45 -17.51 -1.55
C THR A 15 5.39 -18.49 -0.85
N SER A 16 4.80 -19.42 -0.05
CA SER A 16 5.48 -20.60 0.47
C SER A 16 5.42 -21.78 -0.52
N GLU A 17 6.28 -22.77 -0.35
CA GLU A 17 6.33 -23.99 -1.19
C GLU A 17 4.98 -24.68 -1.28
N ASP A 18 4.26 -24.82 -0.14
CA ASP A 18 2.97 -25.50 -0.08
C ASP A 18 1.85 -24.79 -0.87
N SER A 19 2.09 -23.52 -1.22
CA SER A 19 1.13 -22.66 -1.92
C SER A 19 1.59 -22.26 -3.33
N MET A 20 2.64 -22.93 -3.85
CA MET A 20 3.12 -22.66 -5.20
C MET A 20 2.05 -23.04 -6.24
N PRO A 21 1.71 -22.13 -7.18
CA PRO A 21 0.74 -22.44 -8.22
C PRO A 21 1.31 -23.38 -9.28
N GLU A 22 0.46 -24.19 -9.86
CA GLU A 22 0.79 -24.88 -11.12
C GLU A 22 1.00 -23.84 -12.22
N SER A 23 2.11 -23.92 -12.93
CA SER A 23 2.48 -22.95 -13.97
C SER A 23 3.26 -23.61 -15.10
N SER A 24 3.06 -23.09 -16.31
CA SER A 24 3.88 -23.44 -17.49
C SER A 24 5.18 -22.64 -17.58
N LEU A 25 5.41 -21.69 -16.66
CA LEU A 25 6.67 -20.93 -16.62
C LEU A 25 7.83 -21.83 -16.21
N LYS A 26 8.91 -21.79 -16.98
CA LYS A 26 10.12 -22.56 -16.67
C LYS A 26 10.96 -21.82 -15.64
N GLY A 27 11.52 -22.55 -14.66
CA GLY A 27 12.39 -21.98 -13.64
C GLY A 27 11.68 -21.05 -12.68
N LEU A 28 10.41 -21.33 -12.40
CA LEU A 28 9.65 -20.60 -11.39
C LEU A 28 10.22 -20.85 -9.99
N LEU A 29 10.48 -19.78 -9.25
CA LEU A 29 11.09 -19.80 -7.93
C LEU A 29 10.07 -19.43 -6.85
N CYS A 30 10.22 -20.06 -5.67
CA CYS A 30 9.44 -19.73 -4.48
C CYS A 30 10.17 -18.66 -3.66
N TYR A 31 9.49 -17.56 -3.32
CA TYR A 31 10.09 -16.47 -2.55
C TYR A 31 10.60 -16.92 -1.18
N GLU A 32 9.78 -17.66 -0.42
CA GLU A 32 10.14 -18.09 0.93
C GLU A 32 11.34 -19.05 0.92
N SER A 33 11.46 -19.92 -0.11
CA SER A 33 12.60 -20.82 -0.26
C SER A 33 13.88 -20.06 -0.56
N ILE A 34 13.83 -19.08 -1.47
CA ILE A 34 14.98 -18.23 -1.77
C ILE A 34 15.40 -17.46 -0.52
N LEU A 35 14.44 -16.90 0.22
CA LEU A 35 14.71 -16.12 1.43
C LEU A 35 15.36 -16.96 2.52
N ALA A 36 14.92 -18.20 2.70
CA ALA A 36 15.47 -19.12 3.69
C ALA A 36 16.96 -19.48 3.46
N GLU A 37 17.44 -19.36 2.23
CA GLU A 37 18.83 -19.61 1.85
C GLU A 37 19.73 -18.37 2.02
N GLN A 38 19.15 -17.19 2.31
CA GLN A 38 19.93 -15.96 2.42
C GLN A 38 20.46 -15.74 3.84
N SER A 39 21.59 -15.01 3.91
CA SER A 39 22.10 -14.47 5.16
C SER A 39 21.16 -13.38 5.70
N ASN A 40 21.06 -13.28 7.02
CA ASN A 40 20.41 -12.15 7.69
C ASN A 40 21.32 -10.92 7.82
N GLU A 41 22.56 -11.02 7.36
CA GLU A 41 23.52 -9.92 7.31
C GLU A 41 23.55 -9.32 5.91
N ILE A 42 23.41 -8.01 5.81
CA ILE A 42 23.47 -7.26 4.56
C ILE A 42 24.44 -6.08 4.71
N GLU A 43 25.30 -5.93 3.72
CA GLU A 43 26.09 -4.72 3.55
C GLU A 43 25.34 -3.79 2.58
N TRP A 44 24.84 -2.67 3.09
CA TRP A 44 24.06 -1.73 2.30
C TRP A 44 24.97 -1.02 1.27
N PRO A 45 24.61 -1.06 -0.04
CA PRO A 45 25.40 -0.40 -1.06
C PRO A 45 25.31 1.12 -0.93
N GLU A 46 26.43 1.80 -1.17
CA GLU A 46 26.47 3.25 -1.34
C GLU A 46 26.24 3.60 -2.82
N PHE A 47 25.35 4.56 -3.07
CA PHE A 47 25.04 5.04 -4.43
C PHE A 47 24.54 6.49 -4.39
N ASP A 48 24.53 7.15 -5.56
CA ASP A 48 24.02 8.50 -5.69
C ASP A 48 22.51 8.55 -5.39
N GLU A 49 22.07 9.53 -4.60
CA GLU A 49 20.67 9.68 -4.20
C GLU A 49 19.71 9.91 -5.37
N THR A 50 20.22 10.31 -6.55
CA THR A 50 19.44 10.43 -7.78
C THR A 50 19.28 9.10 -8.54
N THR A 51 19.91 8.03 -8.06
CA THR A 51 19.70 6.68 -8.59
C THR A 51 18.23 6.29 -8.53
N ALA A 52 17.75 5.60 -9.57
CA ALA A 52 16.38 5.12 -9.65
C ALA A 52 16.05 4.15 -8.48
N SER A 53 14.93 4.37 -7.81
CA SER A 53 14.46 3.56 -6.69
C SER A 53 13.22 2.74 -7.02
N GLY A 54 12.43 3.15 -8.00
CA GLY A 54 11.21 2.46 -8.37
C GLY A 54 10.51 3.09 -9.56
N MET A 55 9.60 2.34 -10.17
CA MET A 55 8.81 2.80 -11.31
C MET A 55 7.34 2.43 -11.11
N CYS A 56 6.44 3.38 -11.33
CA CYS A 56 5.01 3.14 -11.43
C CYS A 56 4.52 3.54 -12.81
N TYR A 57 3.61 2.75 -13.37
CA TYR A 57 2.97 3.08 -14.64
C TYR A 57 1.67 3.86 -14.41
N THR A 58 1.44 4.88 -15.25
CA THR A 58 0.15 5.57 -15.36
C THR A 58 -0.59 5.07 -16.59
N SER A 59 -1.92 5.07 -16.54
CA SER A 59 -2.76 4.69 -17.69
C SER A 59 -2.61 5.63 -18.90
N GLY A 60 -1.97 6.79 -18.71
CA GLY A 60 -1.87 7.83 -19.74
C GLY A 60 -3.26 8.41 -20.11
N THR A 61 -3.36 9.71 -20.21
CA THR A 61 -4.61 10.37 -20.68
C THR A 61 -4.70 10.46 -22.20
N THR A 62 -3.62 10.16 -22.90
CA THR A 62 -3.47 10.43 -24.35
C THR A 62 -2.90 9.26 -25.16
N GLY A 63 -2.92 8.03 -24.66
CA GLY A 63 -2.39 6.88 -25.39
C GLY A 63 -1.76 5.82 -24.50
N ASP A 64 -0.56 5.35 -24.85
CA ASP A 64 0.12 4.25 -24.17
C ASP A 64 0.47 4.56 -22.72
N PRO A 65 0.49 3.54 -21.84
CA PRO A 65 0.93 3.70 -20.45
C PRO A 65 2.34 4.31 -20.36
N LYS A 66 2.53 5.20 -19.41
CA LYS A 66 3.82 5.87 -19.18
C LYS A 66 4.42 5.45 -17.86
N GLY A 67 5.69 5.02 -17.89
CA GLY A 67 6.47 4.75 -16.69
C GLY A 67 6.94 6.05 -16.03
N VAL A 68 6.63 6.21 -14.75
CA VAL A 68 7.14 7.30 -13.92
C VAL A 68 8.24 6.73 -13.03
N LEU A 69 9.46 7.18 -13.27
CA LEU A 69 10.65 6.74 -12.55
C LEU A 69 10.88 7.63 -11.33
N TYR A 70 10.90 7.02 -10.15
CA TYR A 70 11.26 7.69 -8.90
C TYR A 70 12.73 7.44 -8.58
N ASN A 71 13.40 8.40 -7.97
CA ASN A 71 14.74 8.24 -7.41
C ASN A 71 14.70 8.21 -5.88
N HIS A 72 15.79 7.79 -5.25
CA HIS A 72 15.88 7.68 -3.79
C HIS A 72 15.64 9.01 -3.09
N ARG A 73 16.20 10.12 -3.60
CA ARG A 73 15.97 11.47 -3.06
C ARG A 73 14.49 11.83 -3.03
N ALA A 74 13.78 11.64 -4.15
CA ALA A 74 12.35 11.96 -4.24
C ALA A 74 11.53 11.13 -3.26
N THR A 75 11.83 9.83 -3.15
CA THR A 75 11.16 8.91 -2.22
C THR A 75 11.36 9.33 -0.77
N VAL A 76 12.59 9.65 -0.37
CA VAL A 76 12.90 10.09 1.00
C VAL A 76 12.25 11.43 1.32
N LEU A 77 12.35 12.43 0.42
CA LEU A 77 11.72 13.74 0.62
C LEU A 77 10.18 13.62 0.71
N HIS A 78 9.57 12.76 -0.11
CA HIS A 78 8.14 12.48 0.00
C HIS A 78 7.77 11.84 1.34
N ALA A 79 8.58 10.89 1.83
CA ALA A 79 8.34 10.26 3.13
C ALA A 79 8.45 11.27 4.28
N TYR A 80 9.44 12.18 4.26
CA TYR A 80 9.52 13.29 5.22
C TYR A 80 8.29 14.18 5.16
N ALA A 81 7.85 14.57 3.94
CA ALA A 81 6.66 15.40 3.77
C ALA A 81 5.40 14.72 4.34
N ALA A 82 5.22 13.42 4.10
CA ALA A 82 4.09 12.65 4.62
C ALA A 82 4.06 12.58 6.16
N GLY A 83 5.21 12.65 6.82
CA GLY A 83 5.32 12.75 8.28
C GLY A 83 4.98 14.13 8.85
N LEU A 84 4.95 15.19 8.04
CA LEU A 84 4.64 16.53 8.54
C LEU A 84 3.18 16.64 9.02
N PRO A 85 2.92 17.34 10.13
CA PRO A 85 1.59 17.47 10.72
C PRO A 85 0.52 18.02 9.76
N ASP A 86 0.92 18.94 8.87
CA ASP A 86 0.02 19.60 7.92
C ASP A 86 -0.16 18.82 6.60
N VAL A 87 0.43 17.62 6.49
CA VAL A 87 0.25 16.70 5.35
C VAL A 87 -0.54 15.49 5.80
N PHE A 88 0.08 14.36 6.08
CA PHE A 88 -0.62 13.19 6.64
C PHE A 88 -0.41 13.07 8.16
N GLY A 89 0.59 13.71 8.71
CA GLY A 89 0.92 13.71 10.13
C GLY A 89 1.24 12.32 10.67
N ILE A 90 1.85 11.45 9.86
CA ILE A 90 2.17 10.07 10.23
C ILE A 90 3.32 10.07 11.24
N SER A 91 3.15 9.34 12.32
CA SER A 91 4.10 9.23 13.43
C SER A 91 4.23 7.79 13.92
N ALA A 92 5.20 7.53 14.80
CA ALA A 92 5.40 6.22 15.44
C ALA A 92 4.19 5.72 16.26
N LYS A 93 3.23 6.60 16.56
CA LYS A 93 1.99 6.24 17.28
C LYS A 93 0.89 5.73 16.36
N ASP A 94 1.08 5.87 15.06
CA ASP A 94 0.07 5.48 14.09
C ASP A 94 0.19 4.02 13.70
N ILE A 95 -0.97 3.45 13.40
CA ILE A 95 -1.12 2.15 12.75
C ILE A 95 -1.81 2.43 11.42
N ILE A 96 -1.06 2.19 10.34
CA ILE A 96 -1.44 2.58 8.98
C ILE A 96 -2.07 1.39 8.27
N LEU A 97 -3.25 1.56 7.68
CA LEU A 97 -3.87 0.60 6.74
C LEU A 97 -3.93 1.24 5.35
N PRO A 98 -2.94 1.04 4.49
CA PRO A 98 -2.96 1.58 3.14
C PRO A 98 -3.85 0.72 2.24
N ILE A 99 -4.92 1.32 1.72
CA ILE A 99 -5.85 0.66 0.78
C ILE A 99 -5.60 1.20 -0.64
N VAL A 100 -4.37 1.59 -0.90
CA VAL A 100 -3.88 2.00 -2.22
C VAL A 100 -2.84 0.97 -2.67
N PRO A 101 -2.96 0.42 -3.88
CA PRO A 101 -2.01 -0.57 -4.37
C PRO A 101 -0.57 -0.03 -4.41
N MET A 102 0.40 -0.89 -4.08
CA MET A 102 1.82 -0.50 -4.08
C MET A 102 2.33 -0.12 -5.47
N PHE A 103 1.75 -0.71 -6.53
CA PHE A 103 2.09 -0.38 -7.91
C PHE A 103 1.56 0.99 -8.38
N HIS A 104 0.68 1.63 -7.59
CA HIS A 104 0.15 2.96 -7.89
C HIS A 104 0.71 3.98 -6.91
N VAL A 105 1.61 4.84 -7.40
CA VAL A 105 2.30 5.90 -6.64
C VAL A 105 2.89 5.36 -5.32
N ASN A 106 3.41 4.12 -5.35
CA ASN A 106 3.99 3.43 -4.18
C ASN A 106 3.06 3.48 -2.95
N SER A 107 1.77 3.19 -3.14
CA SER A 107 0.76 3.29 -2.06
C SER A 107 0.77 4.66 -1.36
N TRP A 108 0.89 5.73 -2.15
CA TRP A 108 1.01 7.13 -1.71
C TRP A 108 2.15 7.37 -0.70
N GLY A 109 3.21 6.57 -0.82
CA GLY A 109 4.41 6.66 0.03
C GLY A 109 4.25 6.09 1.43
N SER A 110 3.09 5.52 1.79
CA SER A 110 2.84 4.95 3.12
C SER A 110 3.83 3.85 3.50
N ILE A 111 4.27 3.06 2.52
CA ILE A 111 5.26 1.99 2.70
C ILE A 111 6.69 2.48 3.01
N TYR A 112 6.96 3.76 2.78
CA TYR A 112 8.25 4.40 3.11
C TYR A 112 8.16 5.22 4.38
N VAL A 113 7.14 6.07 4.54
CA VAL A 113 6.99 6.87 5.75
C VAL A 113 6.75 6.01 6.99
N GLY A 114 5.99 4.92 6.87
CA GLY A 114 5.73 4.01 7.99
C GLY A 114 7.01 3.51 8.66
N PRO A 115 7.91 2.80 7.96
CA PRO A 115 9.19 2.36 8.51
C PRO A 115 10.09 3.52 8.96
N MET A 116 10.09 4.65 8.22
CA MET A 116 10.92 5.81 8.56
C MET A 116 10.58 6.39 9.92
N VAL A 117 9.30 6.46 10.30
CA VAL A 117 8.87 6.99 11.60
C VAL A 117 8.65 5.90 12.66
N GLY A 118 8.73 4.62 12.29
CA GLY A 118 8.50 3.49 13.19
C GLY A 118 7.03 3.17 13.46
N SER A 119 6.12 3.51 12.54
CA SER A 119 4.71 3.12 12.63
C SER A 119 4.47 1.69 12.13
N LYS A 120 3.43 1.05 12.66
CA LYS A 120 2.97 -0.26 12.18
C LYS A 120 2.22 -0.09 10.86
N ILE A 121 2.49 -0.98 9.89
CA ILE A 121 1.73 -1.07 8.64
C ILE A 121 0.93 -2.36 8.65
N VAL A 122 -0.36 -2.26 8.37
CA VAL A 122 -1.29 -3.38 8.21
C VAL A 122 -1.62 -3.50 6.72
N LEU A 123 -1.36 -4.65 6.12
CA LEU A 123 -1.61 -4.86 4.70
C LEU A 123 -2.97 -5.54 4.50
N PRO A 124 -3.87 -4.99 3.67
CA PRO A 124 -5.25 -5.49 3.52
C PRO A 124 -5.36 -6.81 2.74
N GLY A 125 -4.28 -7.27 2.12
CA GLY A 125 -4.31 -8.45 1.27
C GLY A 125 -5.19 -8.29 0.03
N PRO A 126 -5.72 -9.39 -0.53
CA PRO A 126 -6.45 -9.36 -1.81
C PRO A 126 -7.85 -8.71 -1.72
N LYS A 127 -8.41 -8.54 -0.52
CA LYS A 127 -9.75 -7.99 -0.30
C LYS A 127 -9.72 -6.51 0.11
N MET A 128 -8.79 -5.74 -0.41
CA MET A 128 -8.58 -4.33 -0.03
C MET A 128 -9.76 -3.39 -0.27
N GLY A 129 -10.77 -3.79 -1.04
CA GLY A 129 -11.99 -3.00 -1.28
C GLY A 129 -13.24 -3.48 -0.54
N ASP A 130 -13.13 -4.53 0.27
CA ASP A 130 -14.24 -5.17 0.97
C ASP A 130 -14.47 -4.53 2.34
N GLY A 131 -15.67 -3.96 2.55
CA GLY A 131 -16.00 -3.20 3.76
C GLY A 131 -15.92 -4.03 5.05
N GLU A 132 -16.32 -5.30 5.01
CA GLU A 132 -16.21 -6.22 6.14
C GLU A 132 -14.76 -6.50 6.53
N THR A 133 -13.93 -6.85 5.54
CA THR A 133 -12.51 -7.13 5.75
C THR A 133 -11.79 -5.90 6.31
N LEU A 134 -12.11 -4.71 5.80
CA LEU A 134 -11.52 -3.47 6.28
C LEU A 134 -11.92 -3.16 7.73
N GLN A 135 -13.19 -3.32 8.07
CA GLN A 135 -13.68 -3.13 9.43
C GLN A 135 -13.00 -4.10 10.40
N GLN A 136 -12.90 -5.38 10.03
CA GLN A 136 -12.24 -6.39 10.85
C GLN A 136 -10.75 -6.07 11.07
N LEU A 137 -10.03 -5.63 10.04
CA LEU A 137 -8.63 -5.22 10.17
C LEU A 137 -8.47 -3.97 11.03
N ILE A 138 -9.35 -2.97 10.86
CA ILE A 138 -9.32 -1.74 11.66
C ILE A 138 -9.49 -2.08 13.14
N GLU A 139 -10.44 -2.95 13.46
CA GLU A 139 -10.74 -3.37 14.84
C GLU A 139 -9.61 -4.22 15.43
N ALA A 140 -9.21 -5.29 14.73
CA ALA A 140 -8.22 -6.25 15.22
C ALA A 140 -6.82 -5.64 15.40
N GLU A 141 -6.43 -4.77 14.49
CA GLU A 141 -5.09 -4.19 14.45
C GLU A 141 -5.02 -2.79 15.08
N HIS A 142 -6.16 -2.26 15.53
CA HIS A 142 -6.30 -0.91 16.11
C HIS A 142 -5.83 0.20 15.17
N VAL A 143 -6.18 0.12 13.89
CA VAL A 143 -5.77 1.08 12.85
C VAL A 143 -6.17 2.50 13.22
N THR A 144 -5.24 3.46 13.10
CA THR A 144 -5.48 4.88 13.43
C THR A 144 -5.58 5.77 12.20
N ILE A 145 -4.94 5.38 11.09
CA ILE A 145 -4.96 6.11 9.83
C ILE A 145 -5.09 5.13 8.66
N SER A 146 -5.94 5.48 7.71
CA SER A 146 -6.09 4.70 6.49
C SER A 146 -6.18 5.59 5.26
N MET A 147 -5.80 5.04 4.11
CA MET A 147 -5.69 5.78 2.84
C MET A 147 -6.37 5.00 1.73
N GLY A 148 -7.24 5.66 0.96
CA GLY A 148 -7.96 5.00 -0.11
C GLY A 148 -8.71 5.94 -1.03
N VAL A 149 -9.26 5.38 -2.09
CA VAL A 149 -10.13 6.09 -3.04
C VAL A 149 -11.57 6.15 -2.52
N PRO A 150 -12.41 7.10 -2.99
CA PRO A 150 -13.79 7.27 -2.48
C PRO A 150 -14.64 6.01 -2.46
N THR A 151 -14.51 5.13 -3.46
CA THR A 151 -15.30 3.89 -3.55
C THR A 151 -15.01 2.92 -2.40
N VAL A 152 -13.78 2.88 -1.89
CA VAL A 152 -13.41 2.07 -0.74
C VAL A 152 -14.14 2.55 0.51
N TRP A 153 -14.19 3.86 0.71
CA TRP A 153 -14.87 4.46 1.86
C TRP A 153 -16.38 4.27 1.81
N LEU A 154 -16.98 4.34 0.62
CA LEU A 154 -18.39 4.01 0.43
C LEU A 154 -18.69 2.57 0.84
N ASN A 155 -17.87 1.61 0.43
CA ASN A 155 -18.05 0.19 0.79
C ASN A 155 -17.91 -0.02 2.31
N LEU A 156 -16.94 0.64 2.95
CA LEU A 156 -16.79 0.58 4.41
C LEU A 156 -18.01 1.19 5.12
N LEU A 157 -18.43 2.40 4.74
CA LEU A 157 -19.59 3.08 5.34
C LEU A 157 -20.87 2.27 5.19
N GLN A 158 -21.10 1.69 4.00
CA GLN A 158 -22.24 0.82 3.77
C GLN A 158 -22.21 -0.39 4.72
N TYR A 159 -21.07 -1.06 4.85
CA TYR A 159 -20.94 -2.19 5.76
C TYR A 159 -21.17 -1.79 7.23
N LEU A 160 -20.64 -0.64 7.66
CA LEU A 160 -20.85 -0.14 9.02
C LEU A 160 -22.34 0.14 9.29
N GLU A 161 -23.06 0.71 8.33
CA GLU A 161 -24.49 0.98 8.44
C GLU A 161 -25.32 -0.31 8.52
N GLU A 162 -25.03 -1.30 7.64
CA GLU A 162 -25.75 -2.57 7.59
C GLU A 162 -25.46 -3.47 8.81
N SER A 163 -24.22 -3.48 9.30
CA SER A 163 -23.80 -4.36 10.40
C SER A 163 -23.98 -3.76 11.79
N GLY A 164 -24.14 -2.43 11.89
CA GLY A 164 -24.12 -1.69 13.16
C GLY A 164 -22.75 -1.65 13.84
N LYS A 165 -21.69 -2.07 13.16
CA LYS A 165 -20.32 -2.02 13.68
C LYS A 165 -19.73 -0.62 13.60
N THR A 166 -18.63 -0.40 14.31
CA THR A 166 -17.93 0.89 14.39
C THR A 166 -16.43 0.73 14.14
N VAL A 167 -15.73 1.85 14.00
CA VAL A 167 -14.28 1.92 13.78
C VAL A 167 -13.62 2.90 14.78
N PRO A 168 -13.72 2.66 16.10
CA PRO A 168 -13.41 3.64 17.12
C PRO A 168 -11.93 4.04 17.21
N THR A 169 -11.04 3.20 16.67
CA THR A 169 -9.59 3.46 16.64
C THR A 169 -9.18 4.31 15.46
N LEU A 170 -9.97 4.30 14.37
CA LEU A 170 -9.67 5.08 13.16
C LEU A 170 -9.88 6.57 13.47
N LYS A 171 -8.85 7.38 13.27
CA LYS A 171 -8.85 8.82 13.59
C LYS A 171 -8.71 9.70 12.34
N ARG A 172 -8.14 9.14 11.29
CA ARG A 172 -7.87 9.88 10.06
C ARG A 172 -8.06 8.97 8.86
N VAL A 173 -8.71 9.52 7.83
CA VAL A 173 -8.74 8.92 6.49
C VAL A 173 -8.17 9.91 5.49
N VAL A 174 -7.36 9.39 4.58
CA VAL A 174 -6.86 10.16 3.43
C VAL A 174 -7.62 9.70 2.19
N VAL A 175 -8.29 10.63 1.55
CA VAL A 175 -9.09 10.36 0.35
C VAL A 175 -8.43 11.01 -0.85
N GLY A 176 -8.17 10.22 -1.89
CA GLY A 176 -7.54 10.73 -3.12
C GLY A 176 -7.91 9.89 -4.34
N GLY A 177 -7.26 10.17 -5.46
CA GLY A 177 -7.52 9.50 -6.73
C GLY A 177 -8.79 9.98 -7.46
N ALA A 178 -9.76 10.55 -6.75
CA ALA A 178 -10.95 11.20 -7.28
C ALA A 178 -11.47 12.23 -6.27
N ALA A 179 -12.41 13.09 -6.69
CA ALA A 179 -13.07 14.02 -5.78
C ALA A 179 -13.82 13.27 -4.68
N CYS A 180 -13.62 13.68 -3.43
CA CYS A 180 -14.33 13.10 -2.30
C CYS A 180 -15.76 13.64 -2.25
N PRO A 181 -16.81 12.80 -2.32
CA PRO A 181 -18.17 13.23 -2.07
C PRO A 181 -18.34 13.80 -0.66
N ALA A 182 -19.08 14.91 -0.52
CA ALA A 182 -19.33 15.54 0.78
C ALA A 182 -20.01 14.56 1.78
N SER A 183 -20.85 13.65 1.29
CA SER A 183 -21.49 12.62 2.12
C SER A 183 -20.48 11.72 2.84
N ILE A 184 -19.39 11.34 2.17
CA ILE A 184 -18.33 10.52 2.81
C ILE A 184 -17.70 11.28 3.97
N MET A 185 -17.36 12.56 3.77
CA MET A 185 -16.77 13.40 4.82
C MET A 185 -17.73 13.56 6.00
N THR A 186 -18.99 13.90 5.72
CA THR A 186 -20.02 14.07 6.74
C THR A 186 -20.24 12.79 7.55
N ASP A 187 -20.41 11.65 6.87
CA ASP A 187 -20.66 10.37 7.54
C ASP A 187 -19.47 9.91 8.38
N MET A 188 -18.23 10.05 7.87
CA MET A 188 -17.02 9.72 8.63
C MET A 188 -16.91 10.58 9.88
N GLN A 189 -17.16 11.90 9.79
CA GLN A 189 -17.06 12.82 10.91
C GLN A 189 -18.20 12.67 11.92
N GLU A 190 -19.46 12.69 11.46
CA GLU A 190 -20.62 12.77 12.35
C GLU A 190 -21.03 11.42 12.93
N LYS A 191 -20.89 10.32 12.15
CA LYS A 191 -21.30 8.99 12.60
C LYS A 191 -20.16 8.19 13.23
N HIS A 192 -18.92 8.40 12.79
CA HIS A 192 -17.79 7.55 13.19
C HIS A 192 -16.67 8.32 13.91
N GLY A 193 -16.69 9.64 13.95
CA GLY A 193 -15.72 10.47 14.66
C GLY A 193 -14.31 10.47 14.05
N VAL A 194 -14.22 10.31 12.72
CA VAL A 194 -12.98 10.23 11.92
C VAL A 194 -12.66 11.59 11.30
#